data_616197ae4fe077bbb6562224fb33c5e3
#
_entry.id   616197ae4fe077bbb6562224fb33c5e3
#
_cell.length_a   1.000
_cell.length_b   1.000
_cell.length_c   1.000
_cell.angle_alpha   90.00
_cell.angle_beta   90.00
_cell.angle_gamma   90.00
#
_symmetry.space_group_name_H-M   'P 1'
#
loop_
_entity.id
_entity.type
_entity.pdbx_description
1 polymer ?
#
loop_
_entity_poly.entity_id
_entity_poly.type
_entity_poly.pdbx_seq_one_letter_code
_entity_poly.pdbx_strand_id
1 'polypeptide(L)'
;NFLVRIVLHVPRVPVFFLGPQETHWRPEIAAVVPEAIFPLQDGNHKDELKHEPQWTIALSKRIAVSVSNDSGAGHMCAVGGQPLISLFGRTSPAKFKPMTPKLTIIKAQDYGGREMHFIPVDAVDSAVKNAINGVYG
;
A
#
# COMPACT_ATOMS: atom_id res chain seq x y z
N ASN A 1 3.54 1.33 -14.05
CA ASN A 1 3.72 1.12 -12.62
C ASN A 1 2.84 -0.03 -12.14
N PHE A 2 3.41 -0.92 -11.40
CA PHE A 2 2.79 -2.13 -10.85
C PHE A 2 1.55 -1.82 -9.98
N LEU A 3 1.65 -0.85 -9.05
CA LEU A 3 0.53 -0.49 -8.18
C LEU A 3 -0.61 0.18 -8.95
N VAL A 4 -0.28 0.98 -9.94
CA VAL A 4 -1.29 1.63 -10.79
C VAL A 4 -2.14 0.60 -11.52
N ARG A 5 -1.52 -0.46 -12.02
CA ARG A 5 -2.24 -1.54 -12.72
C ARG A 5 -3.23 -2.26 -11.81
N ILE A 6 -2.90 -2.42 -10.53
CA ILE A 6 -3.78 -3.08 -9.57
C ILE A 6 -5.04 -2.25 -9.33
N VAL A 7 -4.91 -0.95 -9.10
CA VAL A 7 -6.06 -0.09 -8.76
C VAL A 7 -7.07 0.02 -9.90
N LEU A 8 -6.67 -0.21 -11.14
CA LEU A 8 -7.59 -0.20 -12.28
C LEU A 8 -8.63 -1.33 -12.26
N HIS A 9 -8.39 -2.38 -11.49
CA HIS A 9 -9.26 -3.56 -11.42
C HIS A 9 -10.13 -3.60 -10.16
N VAL A 10 -10.02 -2.61 -9.27
CA VAL A 10 -10.75 -2.57 -8.01
C VAL A 10 -11.74 -1.40 -8.04
N PRO A 11 -13.07 -1.64 -7.79
CA PRO A 11 -14.07 -0.58 -7.84
C PRO A 11 -14.06 0.29 -6.57
N ARG A 12 -12.91 0.88 -6.25
CA ARG A 12 -12.68 1.75 -5.10
C ARG A 12 -11.83 2.93 -5.52
N VAL A 13 -11.91 4.01 -4.77
CA VAL A 13 -11.09 5.19 -5.02
C VAL A 13 -9.65 4.88 -4.58
N PRO A 14 -8.66 4.95 -5.48
CA PRO A 14 -7.28 4.71 -5.13
C PRO A 14 -6.69 5.91 -4.38
N VAL A 15 -6.00 5.62 -3.27
CA VAL A 15 -5.33 6.61 -2.45
C VAL A 15 -3.84 6.25 -2.39
N PHE A 16 -2.98 7.20 -2.70
CA PHE A 16 -1.53 7.00 -2.72
C PHE A 16 -0.87 7.83 -1.62
N PHE A 17 -0.15 7.16 -0.73
CA PHE A 17 0.70 7.82 0.26
C PHE A 17 2.13 7.85 -0.28
N LEU A 18 2.53 8.98 -0.84
CA LEU A 18 3.88 9.16 -1.37
C LEU A 18 4.75 9.87 -0.34
N GLY A 19 5.90 9.30 -0.03
CA GLY A 19 6.88 9.93 0.83
C GLY A 19 7.58 11.11 0.16
N PRO A 20 8.46 11.84 0.88
CA PRO A 20 9.14 13.01 0.32
C PRO A 20 9.98 12.71 -0.91
N GLN A 21 10.52 11.49 -1.00
CA GLN A 21 11.38 11.07 -2.12
C GLN A 21 10.60 10.58 -3.34
N GLU A 22 9.29 10.43 -3.21
CA GLU A 22 8.42 9.84 -4.22
C GLU A 22 7.42 10.85 -4.80
N THR A 23 7.50 12.11 -4.38
CA THR A 23 6.56 13.16 -4.82
C THR A 23 6.53 13.35 -6.33
N HIS A 24 7.65 13.07 -7.01
CA HIS A 24 7.74 13.15 -8.47
C HIS A 24 6.85 12.13 -9.19
N TRP A 25 6.39 11.09 -8.51
CA TRP A 25 5.48 10.10 -9.09
C TRP A 25 4.04 10.60 -9.18
N ARG A 26 3.68 11.64 -8.44
CA ARG A 26 2.31 12.13 -8.41
C ARG A 26 1.75 12.47 -9.80
N PRO A 27 2.42 13.28 -10.64
CA PRO A 27 1.87 13.58 -11.95
C PRO A 27 1.81 12.35 -12.87
N GLU A 28 2.76 11.44 -12.75
CA GLU A 28 2.78 10.21 -13.54
C GLU A 28 1.61 9.28 -13.18
N ILE A 29 1.33 9.13 -11.90
CA ILE A 29 0.21 8.31 -11.41
C ILE A 29 -1.11 8.98 -11.80
N ALA A 30 -1.24 10.28 -11.59
CA ALA A 30 -2.47 11.02 -11.90
C ALA A 30 -2.81 10.96 -13.39
N ALA A 31 -1.82 10.89 -14.27
CA ALA A 31 -2.03 10.77 -15.71
C ALA A 31 -2.68 9.43 -16.09
N VAL A 32 -2.38 8.35 -15.34
CA VAL A 32 -2.91 7.00 -15.60
C VAL A 32 -4.18 6.74 -14.80
N VAL A 33 -4.26 7.27 -13.58
CA VAL A 33 -5.39 7.09 -12.65
C VAL A 33 -5.90 8.47 -12.24
N PRO A 34 -6.74 9.11 -13.07
CA PRO A 34 -7.21 10.49 -12.81
C PRO A 34 -7.99 10.65 -11.50
N GLU A 35 -8.66 9.59 -11.03
CA GLU A 35 -9.43 9.59 -9.79
C GLU A 35 -8.58 9.40 -8.53
N ALA A 36 -7.27 9.19 -8.67
CA ALA A 36 -6.37 8.97 -7.54
C ALA A 36 -6.32 10.18 -6.60
N ILE A 37 -6.26 9.88 -5.30
CA ILE A 37 -6.15 10.89 -4.24
C ILE A 37 -4.76 10.80 -3.63
N PHE A 38 -4.14 11.96 -3.39
CA PHE A 38 -2.80 12.08 -2.83
C PHE A 38 -2.83 12.94 -1.56
N PRO A 39 -3.27 12.39 -0.42
CA PRO A 39 -3.52 13.21 0.78
C PRO A 39 -2.27 13.89 1.34
N LEU A 40 -1.08 13.33 1.12
CA LEU A 40 0.16 13.93 1.60
C LEU A 40 0.69 15.04 0.68
N GLN A 41 0.27 15.08 -0.57
CA GLN A 41 0.69 16.09 -1.54
C GLN A 41 -0.33 17.20 -1.74
N ASP A 42 -1.64 16.86 -1.69
CA ASP A 42 -2.72 17.77 -2.06
C ASP A 42 -3.48 18.37 -0.86
N GLY A 43 -3.15 17.97 0.37
CA GLY A 43 -3.85 18.43 1.56
C GLY A 43 -3.51 19.87 1.94
N ASN A 44 -4.47 20.53 2.62
CA ASN A 44 -4.32 21.90 3.13
C ASN A 44 -3.67 21.92 4.53
N HIS A 45 -2.61 21.18 4.72
CA HIS A 45 -1.86 21.14 5.98
C HIS A 45 -0.43 21.60 5.76
N LYS A 46 0.22 22.02 6.83
CA LYS A 46 1.60 22.48 6.77
C LYS A 46 2.52 21.34 6.31
N ASP A 47 3.49 21.64 5.47
CA ASP A 47 4.42 20.66 4.92
C ASP A 47 5.12 19.82 6.00
N GLU A 48 5.38 20.41 7.16
CA GLU A 48 6.02 19.73 8.29
C GLU A 48 5.15 18.61 8.86
N LEU A 49 3.82 18.72 8.79
CA LEU A 49 2.89 17.78 9.41
C LEU A 49 2.52 16.60 8.50
N LYS A 50 2.56 16.79 7.18
CA LYS A 50 2.07 15.76 6.26
C LYS A 50 2.93 14.50 6.23
N HIS A 51 4.17 14.57 6.71
CA HIS A 51 5.07 13.41 6.79
C HIS A 51 5.18 12.83 8.21
N GLU A 52 4.42 13.36 9.16
CA GLU A 52 4.37 12.80 10.51
C GLU A 52 3.67 11.44 10.51
N PRO A 53 4.22 10.42 11.22
CA PRO A 53 3.63 9.08 11.23
C PRO A 53 2.16 9.03 11.64
N GLN A 54 1.76 9.82 12.64
CA GLN A 54 0.39 9.83 13.11
C GLN A 54 -0.61 10.32 12.07
N TRP A 55 -0.17 11.15 11.11
CA TRP A 55 -1.00 11.60 10.01
C TRP A 55 -1.36 10.43 9.07
N THR A 56 -0.36 9.63 8.70
CA THR A 56 -0.57 8.43 7.89
C THR A 56 -1.43 7.39 8.62
N ILE A 57 -1.20 7.20 9.91
CA ILE A 57 -2.00 6.28 10.74
C ILE A 57 -3.47 6.73 10.75
N ALA A 58 -3.73 8.01 10.97
CA ALA A 58 -5.09 8.55 10.99
C ALA A 58 -5.80 8.37 9.65
N LEU A 59 -5.11 8.62 8.54
CA LEU A 59 -5.65 8.46 7.19
C LEU A 59 -5.90 6.99 6.87
N SER A 60 -5.02 6.08 7.30
CA SER A 60 -5.14 4.65 7.01
C SER A 60 -6.39 4.02 7.61
N LYS A 61 -6.91 4.59 8.71
CA LYS A 61 -8.17 4.13 9.31
C LYS A 61 -9.38 4.31 8.42
N ARG A 62 -9.28 5.18 7.41
CA ARG A 62 -10.35 5.47 6.47
C ARG A 62 -10.22 4.68 5.16
N ILE A 63 -9.21 3.85 5.05
CA ILE A 63 -8.92 3.08 3.84
C ILE A 63 -9.45 1.65 4.02
N ALA A 64 -10.14 1.14 3.01
CA ALA A 64 -10.72 -0.20 3.06
C ALA A 64 -9.65 -1.29 3.07
N VAL A 65 -8.62 -1.15 2.25
CA VAL A 65 -7.48 -2.08 2.16
C VAL A 65 -6.24 -1.30 1.79
N SER A 66 -5.14 -1.55 2.48
CA SER A 66 -3.84 -0.96 2.16
C SER A 66 -2.95 -2.01 1.49
N VAL A 67 -2.17 -1.57 0.52
CA VAL A 67 -1.09 -2.37 -0.10
C VAL A 67 0.21 -1.62 0.12
N SER A 68 1.18 -2.29 0.69
CA SER A 68 2.48 -1.69 1.00
C SER A 68 3.61 -2.69 0.76
N ASN A 69 4.74 -2.20 0.31
CA ASN A 69 5.96 -3.00 0.37
C ASN A 69 6.49 -3.00 1.82
N ASP A 70 7.54 -3.77 2.07
CA ASP A 70 8.19 -3.82 3.38
C ASP A 70 8.83 -2.47 3.72
N SER A 71 8.09 -1.64 4.44
CA SER A 71 8.48 -0.26 4.76
C SER A 71 7.79 0.24 6.01
N GLY A 72 8.23 1.40 6.52
CA GLY A 72 7.58 2.07 7.64
C GLY A 72 6.11 2.38 7.39
N ALA A 73 5.74 2.69 6.15
CA ALA A 73 4.34 2.97 5.79
C ALA A 73 3.45 1.75 6.04
N GLY A 74 3.93 0.53 5.76
CA GLY A 74 3.20 -0.69 6.05
C GLY A 74 2.93 -0.86 7.54
N HIS A 75 3.91 -0.59 8.39
CA HIS A 75 3.73 -0.66 9.84
C HIS A 75 2.74 0.39 10.35
N MET A 76 2.76 1.60 9.79
CA MET A 76 1.79 2.64 10.13
C MET A 76 0.37 2.24 9.72
N CYS A 77 0.19 1.64 8.55
CA CYS A 77 -1.11 1.14 8.12
C CYS A 77 -1.61 -0.01 9.02
N ALA A 78 -0.71 -0.86 9.51
CA ALA A 78 -1.07 -1.92 10.45
C ALA A 78 -1.64 -1.34 11.76
N VAL A 79 -1.05 -0.27 12.27
CA VAL A 79 -1.55 0.43 13.47
C VAL A 79 -2.96 0.96 13.23
N GLY A 80 -3.28 1.37 12.01
CA GLY A 80 -4.63 1.84 11.63
C GLY A 80 -5.72 0.79 11.75
N GLY A 81 -5.37 -0.50 11.78
CA GLY A 81 -6.31 -1.59 12.05
C GLY A 81 -7.11 -2.09 10.86
N GLN A 82 -6.96 -1.52 9.69
CA GLN A 82 -7.63 -1.98 8.48
C GLN A 82 -6.80 -3.08 7.77
N PRO A 83 -7.43 -3.87 6.88
CA PRO A 83 -6.71 -4.91 6.15
C PRO A 83 -5.47 -4.38 5.44
N LEU A 84 -4.37 -5.13 5.55
CA LEU A 84 -3.10 -4.77 4.95
C LEU A 84 -2.55 -5.94 4.14
N ILE A 85 -2.16 -5.65 2.90
CA ILE A 85 -1.40 -6.58 2.06
C ILE A 85 0.04 -6.08 2.04
N SER A 86 0.94 -6.87 2.60
CA SER A 86 2.36 -6.52 2.69
C SER A 86 3.17 -7.33 1.69
N LEU A 87 3.92 -6.63 0.85
CA LEU A 87 4.74 -7.23 -0.21
C LEU A 87 6.18 -7.30 0.28
N PHE A 88 6.76 -8.48 0.22
CA PHE A 88 8.14 -8.72 0.62
C PHE A 88 8.99 -9.14 -0.58
N GLY A 89 10.09 -8.43 -0.80
CA GLY A 89 11.10 -8.78 -1.78
C GLY A 89 12.24 -9.54 -1.13
N ARG A 90 13.31 -8.83 -0.82
CA ARG A 90 14.54 -9.43 -0.26
C ARG A 90 14.50 -9.66 1.25
N THR A 91 13.62 -8.98 1.96
CA THR A 91 13.50 -9.10 3.42
C THR A 91 12.61 -10.27 3.83
N SER A 92 12.79 -10.76 5.05
CA SER A 92 12.01 -11.88 5.58
C SER A 92 10.77 -11.41 6.32
N PRO A 93 9.56 -11.92 5.99
CA PRO A 93 8.36 -11.62 6.74
C PRO A 93 8.44 -12.06 8.20
N ALA A 94 9.13 -13.15 8.49
CA ALA A 94 9.29 -13.65 9.85
C ALA A 94 9.95 -12.63 10.78
N LYS A 95 10.82 -11.78 10.23
CA LYS A 95 11.58 -10.78 10.97
C LYS A 95 10.93 -9.40 10.95
N PHE A 96 10.25 -9.03 9.85
CA PHE A 96 9.83 -7.65 9.60
C PHE A 96 8.32 -7.46 9.38
N LYS A 97 7.50 -8.51 9.55
CA LYS A 97 6.08 -8.40 9.25
C LYS A 97 5.36 -7.41 10.16
N PRO A 98 4.40 -6.65 9.63
CA PRO A 98 3.55 -5.77 10.42
C PRO A 98 2.68 -6.55 11.43
N MET A 99 2.34 -5.90 12.53
CA MET A 99 1.57 -6.51 13.61
C MET A 99 0.08 -6.17 13.45
N THR A 100 -0.64 -7.00 12.71
CA THR A 100 -2.09 -6.88 12.56
C THR A 100 -2.70 -8.25 12.23
N PRO A 101 -3.90 -8.59 12.80
CA PRO A 101 -4.57 -9.83 12.45
C PRO A 101 -5.15 -9.84 11.03
N LYS A 102 -5.34 -8.66 10.44
CA LYS A 102 -5.89 -8.51 9.06
C LYS A 102 -4.77 -8.37 8.04
N LEU A 103 -3.79 -9.26 8.12
CA LEU A 103 -2.57 -9.22 7.31
C LEU A 103 -2.58 -10.31 6.25
N THR A 104 -2.28 -9.94 5.00
CA THR A 104 -1.93 -10.85 3.92
C THR A 104 -0.50 -10.57 3.49
N ILE A 105 0.34 -11.60 3.45
CA ILE A 105 1.74 -11.49 3.05
C ILE A 105 1.92 -12.12 1.68
N ILE A 106 2.58 -11.40 0.78
CA ILE A 106 2.96 -11.90 -0.54
C ILE A 106 4.48 -11.74 -0.67
N LYS A 107 5.16 -12.85 -0.94
CA LYS A 107 6.63 -12.90 -1.02
C LYS A 107 7.09 -13.13 -2.45
N ALA A 108 8.05 -12.33 -2.90
CA ALA A 108 8.67 -12.52 -4.21
C ALA A 108 9.31 -13.90 -4.35
N GLN A 109 9.84 -14.47 -3.27
CA GLN A 109 10.46 -15.79 -3.27
C GLN A 109 9.48 -16.90 -3.68
N ASP A 110 8.20 -16.74 -3.42
CA ASP A 110 7.17 -17.71 -3.84
C ASP A 110 6.92 -17.69 -5.35
N TYR A 111 7.45 -16.69 -6.05
CA TYR A 111 7.30 -16.50 -7.50
C TYR A 111 8.62 -16.53 -8.24
N GLY A 112 9.64 -17.15 -7.64
CA GLY A 112 10.89 -17.47 -8.32
C GLY A 112 12.01 -16.43 -8.22
N GLY A 113 11.87 -15.40 -7.38
CA GLY A 113 12.90 -14.37 -7.24
C GLY A 113 12.85 -13.63 -5.92
N ARG A 114 13.73 -12.66 -5.78
CA ARG A 114 13.82 -11.79 -4.58
C ARG A 114 13.42 -10.36 -4.85
N GLU A 115 13.22 -10.00 -6.13
CA GLU A 115 12.84 -8.65 -6.51
C GLU A 115 11.32 -8.51 -6.52
N MET A 116 10.83 -7.34 -6.16
CA MET A 116 9.40 -7.04 -6.07
C MET A 116 8.65 -7.34 -7.38
N HIS A 117 9.31 -7.15 -8.53
CA HIS A 117 8.69 -7.38 -9.84
C HIS A 117 8.35 -8.85 -10.13
N PHE A 118 8.88 -9.81 -9.36
CA PHE A 118 8.49 -11.21 -9.47
C PHE A 118 7.08 -11.47 -8.94
N ILE A 119 6.54 -10.59 -8.08
CA ILE A 119 5.17 -10.71 -7.59
C ILE A 119 4.21 -10.37 -8.72
N PRO A 120 3.34 -11.32 -9.15
CA PRO A 120 2.37 -11.02 -10.21
C PRO A 120 1.32 -10.00 -9.74
N VAL A 121 0.90 -9.13 -10.65
CA VAL A 121 -0.20 -8.19 -10.39
C VAL A 121 -1.47 -8.94 -9.99
N ASP A 122 -1.75 -10.07 -10.63
CA ASP A 122 -2.93 -10.88 -10.34
C ASP A 122 -2.95 -11.41 -8.90
N ALA A 123 -1.80 -11.74 -8.33
CA ALA A 123 -1.69 -12.20 -6.94
C ALA A 123 -2.12 -11.09 -5.98
N VAL A 124 -1.67 -9.86 -6.22
CA VAL A 124 -2.01 -8.72 -5.39
C VAL A 124 -3.48 -8.33 -5.58
N ASP A 125 -3.97 -8.33 -6.82
CA ASP A 125 -5.38 -8.03 -7.13
C ASP A 125 -6.32 -9.01 -6.42
N SER A 126 -6.02 -10.30 -6.46
CA SER A 126 -6.80 -11.33 -5.75
C SER A 126 -6.77 -11.10 -4.24
N ALA A 127 -5.61 -10.77 -3.67
CA ALA A 127 -5.47 -10.51 -2.24
C ALA A 127 -6.29 -9.28 -1.82
N VAL A 128 -6.30 -8.22 -2.63
CA VAL A 128 -7.11 -7.01 -2.37
C VAL A 128 -8.60 -7.35 -2.37
N LYS A 129 -9.07 -8.09 -3.37
CA LYS A 129 -10.47 -8.51 -3.46
C LYS A 129 -10.88 -9.38 -2.28
N ASN A 130 -10.02 -10.32 -1.89
CA ASN A 130 -10.27 -11.17 -0.72
C ASN A 130 -10.33 -10.34 0.56
N ALA A 131 -9.42 -9.40 0.74
CA ALA A 131 -9.38 -8.55 1.93
C ALA A 131 -10.62 -7.65 2.04
N ILE A 132 -11.13 -7.14 0.93
CA ILE A 132 -12.38 -6.36 0.90
C ILE A 132 -13.54 -7.22 1.40
N ASN A 133 -13.52 -8.53 1.12
CA ASN A 133 -14.55 -9.48 1.54
C ASN A 133 -14.26 -10.12 2.92
N GLY A 134 -13.26 -9.62 3.64
CA GLY A 134 -12.93 -10.11 4.98
C GLY A 134 -12.09 -11.39 5.01
N VAL A 135 -11.47 -11.77 3.91
CA VAL A 135 -10.61 -12.96 3.80
C VAL A 135 -9.14 -12.53 3.79
N TYR A 136 -8.37 -13.00 4.76
CA TYR A 136 -6.95 -12.68 4.94
C TYR A 136 -6.10 -13.94 4.95
N GLY A 137 -4.83 -13.77 4.63
CA GLY A 137 -3.90 -14.90 4.70
C GLY A 137 -3.01 -15.07 3.47
#